data_480df49539324b0e25df318404c20632
#
_entry.id   480df49539324b0e25df318404c20632
#
_cell.length_a   1.000
_cell.length_b   1.000
_cell.length_c   1.000
_cell.angle_alpha   90.00
_cell.angle_beta   90.00
_cell.angle_gamma   90.00
#
_symmetry.space_group_name_H-M   'P 1'
#
loop_
_entity.id
_entity.type
_entity.pdbx_description
1 polymer ?
#
loop_
_entity_poly.entity_id
_entity_poly.type
_entity_poly.pdbx_seq_one_letter_code
_entity_poly.pdbx_strand_id
1 'polypeptide(L)'
;MAKAGVVRPLEVGGRIVIESTIRSELNIVEGTPIRMMVDDIGDIILEPITDKKKQDTEIGTIRKVDKTGRFVITADIRRRLELETKSLLEMNVKDGKIILRKYGVGCIFCDSNKDIRNYKNKKICYKCSMAITNKTLRKIEKQNSEKYIV
;
A
#
# COMPACT_ATOMS: atom_id res chain seq x y z
N MET A 1 -13.78 9.68 -7.27
CA MET A 1 -13.50 9.43 -5.85
C MET A 1 -12.87 8.06 -5.69
N ALA A 2 -11.70 7.99 -5.10
CA ALA A 2 -11.13 6.71 -4.73
C ALA A 2 -11.99 6.08 -3.61
N LYS A 3 -12.44 4.86 -3.82
CA LYS A 3 -13.11 4.11 -2.75
C LYS A 3 -12.13 3.93 -1.59
N ALA A 4 -12.59 4.12 -0.36
CA ALA A 4 -11.80 3.80 0.82
C ALA A 4 -11.38 2.33 0.77
N GLY A 5 -10.12 2.05 1.05
CA GLY A 5 -9.62 0.68 1.10
C GLY A 5 -10.18 -0.10 2.28
N VAL A 6 -10.16 -1.41 2.16
CA VAL A 6 -10.54 -2.32 3.24
C VAL A 6 -9.30 -2.64 4.06
N VAL A 7 -9.36 -2.43 5.38
CA VAL A 7 -8.26 -2.76 6.30
C VAL A 7 -8.47 -4.14 6.87
N ARG A 8 -7.48 -5.02 6.73
CA ARG A 8 -7.49 -6.37 7.24
C ARG A 8 -6.19 -6.72 7.98
N PRO A 9 -6.27 -7.47 9.07
CA PRO A 9 -5.07 -7.93 9.77
C PRO A 9 -4.42 -9.10 9.03
N LEU A 10 -3.10 -9.15 9.09
CA LEU A 10 -2.34 -10.32 8.67
C LEU A 10 -2.54 -11.43 9.70
N GLU A 11 -2.98 -12.59 9.25
CA GLU A 11 -3.24 -13.75 10.10
C GLU A 11 -1.97 -14.59 10.29
N VAL A 12 -2.03 -15.53 11.22
CA VAL A 12 -0.95 -16.48 11.48
C VAL A 12 -0.57 -17.23 10.19
N GLY A 13 0.72 -17.39 9.97
CA GLY A 13 1.24 -18.03 8.76
C GLY A 13 1.32 -17.11 7.55
N GLY A 14 1.11 -15.81 7.72
CA GLY A 14 1.20 -14.83 6.63
C GLY A 14 -0.01 -14.80 5.72
N ARG A 15 -1.16 -15.25 6.20
CA ARG A 15 -2.41 -15.28 5.43
C ARG A 15 -3.16 -13.96 5.56
N ILE A 16 -3.75 -13.52 4.47
CA ILE A 16 -4.65 -12.37 4.44
C ILE A 16 -5.94 -12.75 3.72
N VAL A 17 -7.08 -12.32 4.27
CA VAL A 17 -8.38 -12.53 3.63
C VAL A 17 -8.57 -11.50 2.56
N ILE A 18 -8.79 -11.94 1.32
CA ILE A 18 -9.23 -11.05 0.23
C ILE A 18 -10.72 -10.84 0.41
N GLU A 19 -11.13 -9.59 0.57
CA GLU A 19 -12.53 -9.23 0.81
C GLU A 19 -13.45 -9.80 -0.27
N SER A 20 -14.62 -10.30 0.11
CA SER A 20 -15.55 -10.96 -0.82
C SER A 20 -16.00 -10.06 -1.97
N THR A 21 -16.17 -8.77 -1.69
CA THR A 21 -16.52 -7.77 -2.72
C THR A 21 -15.40 -7.62 -3.76
N ILE A 22 -14.15 -7.63 -3.33
CA ILE A 22 -12.99 -7.57 -4.21
C ILE A 22 -12.85 -8.86 -5.01
N ARG A 23 -13.07 -10.01 -4.38
CA ARG A 23 -13.06 -11.30 -5.09
C ARG A 23 -14.12 -11.35 -6.19
N SER A 24 -15.32 -10.88 -5.90
CA SER A 24 -16.40 -10.80 -6.90
C SER A 24 -16.06 -9.83 -8.04
N GLU A 25 -15.52 -8.67 -7.72
CA GLU A 25 -15.12 -7.66 -8.71
C GLU A 25 -14.04 -8.18 -9.68
N LEU A 26 -13.08 -8.92 -9.17
CA LEU A 26 -11.94 -9.43 -9.95
C LEU A 26 -12.11 -10.89 -10.39
N ASN A 27 -13.27 -11.49 -10.17
CA ASN A 27 -13.55 -12.90 -10.50
C ASN A 27 -12.55 -13.88 -9.87
N ILE A 28 -12.15 -13.61 -8.65
CA ILE A 28 -11.24 -14.46 -7.88
C ILE A 28 -12.03 -15.54 -7.17
N VAL A 29 -11.71 -16.79 -7.46
CA VAL A 29 -12.32 -17.98 -6.85
C VAL A 29 -11.23 -18.86 -6.23
N GLU A 30 -11.66 -19.94 -5.54
CA GLU A 30 -10.70 -20.93 -5.04
C GLU A 30 -9.79 -21.44 -6.17
N GLY A 31 -8.49 -21.44 -5.90
CA GLY A 31 -7.49 -21.89 -6.86
C GLY A 31 -7.06 -20.87 -7.89
N THR A 32 -7.64 -19.67 -7.89
CA THR A 32 -7.19 -18.62 -8.80
C THR A 32 -5.73 -18.28 -8.53
N PRO A 33 -4.84 -18.41 -9.54
CA PRO A 33 -3.44 -18.02 -9.37
C PRO A 33 -3.31 -16.50 -9.33
N ILE A 34 -2.55 -16.02 -8.36
CA ILE A 34 -2.27 -14.59 -8.19
C ILE A 34 -0.77 -14.40 -8.15
N ARG A 35 -0.27 -13.49 -8.99
CA ARG A 35 1.13 -13.06 -8.95
C ARG A 35 1.29 -11.97 -7.90
N MET A 36 2.27 -12.14 -7.04
CA MET A 36 2.61 -11.20 -5.97
C MET A 36 3.93 -10.53 -6.28
N MET A 37 3.94 -9.21 -6.28
CA MET A 37 5.12 -8.37 -6.50
C MET A 37 5.15 -7.27 -5.45
N VAL A 38 6.33 -6.70 -5.24
CA VAL A 38 6.51 -5.51 -4.40
C VAL A 38 7.03 -4.39 -5.30
N ASP A 39 6.37 -3.24 -5.25
CA ASP A 39 6.81 -2.07 -6.02
C ASP A 39 7.90 -1.27 -5.30
N ASP A 40 8.36 -0.19 -5.94
CA ASP A 40 9.46 0.65 -5.42
C ASP A 40 9.12 1.38 -4.11
N ILE A 41 7.83 1.58 -3.83
CA ILE A 41 7.39 2.26 -2.61
C ILE A 41 7.03 1.30 -1.47
N GLY A 42 7.13 0.00 -1.70
CA GLY A 42 6.85 -1.02 -0.71
C GLY A 42 5.41 -1.51 -0.66
N ASP A 43 4.61 -1.20 -1.66
CA ASP A 43 3.27 -1.76 -1.80
C ASP A 43 3.35 -3.17 -2.38
N ILE A 44 2.50 -4.07 -1.89
CA ILE A 44 2.36 -5.42 -2.44
C ILE A 44 1.28 -5.37 -3.52
N ILE A 45 1.63 -5.81 -4.72
CA ILE A 45 0.71 -5.85 -5.85
C ILE A 45 0.32 -7.30 -6.10
N LEU A 46 -0.98 -7.58 -6.05
CA LEU A 46 -1.55 -8.88 -6.33
C LEU A 46 -2.29 -8.83 -7.66
N GLU A 47 -1.76 -9.51 -8.66
CA GLU A 47 -2.34 -9.56 -10.00
C GLU A 47 -2.95 -10.93 -10.25
N PRO A 48 -4.30 -11.04 -10.38
CA PRO A 48 -4.93 -12.29 -10.79
C PRO A 48 -4.50 -12.66 -12.19
N ILE A 49 -4.06 -13.91 -12.37
CA ILE A 49 -3.62 -14.41 -13.68
C ILE A 49 -4.77 -15.10 -14.36
N THR A 50 -5.28 -14.50 -15.44
CA THR A 50 -6.37 -15.06 -16.24
C THR A 50 -5.86 -15.77 -17.48
N ASP A 51 -4.62 -15.52 -17.89
CA ASP A 51 -4.01 -16.12 -19.09
C ASP A 51 -2.82 -17.00 -18.69
N LYS A 52 -2.86 -18.28 -19.07
CA LYS A 52 -1.79 -19.25 -18.78
C LYS A 52 -0.43 -18.86 -19.38
N LYS A 53 -0.43 -18.12 -20.49
CA LYS A 53 0.81 -17.65 -21.13
C LYS A 53 1.56 -16.60 -20.33
N LYS A 54 0.89 -15.88 -19.43
CA LYS A 54 1.52 -14.88 -18.56
C LYS A 54 2.16 -15.48 -17.31
N GLN A 55 1.96 -16.77 -17.05
CA GLN A 55 2.52 -17.41 -15.86
C GLN A 55 4.04 -17.55 -15.91
N ASP A 56 4.61 -17.71 -17.09
CA ASP A 56 6.02 -18.11 -17.27
C ASP A 56 6.98 -16.95 -17.56
N THR A 57 6.49 -15.74 -17.84
CA THR A 57 7.31 -14.67 -18.44
C THR A 57 7.57 -13.45 -17.56
N GLU A 58 6.92 -13.32 -16.42
CA GLU A 58 7.04 -12.12 -15.57
C GLU A 58 7.63 -12.42 -14.21
N ILE A 59 8.27 -11.40 -13.63
CA ILE A 59 8.88 -11.45 -12.30
C ILE A 59 7.76 -11.46 -11.24
N GLY A 60 7.92 -12.25 -10.20
CA GLY A 60 7.00 -12.32 -9.07
C GLY A 60 6.76 -13.74 -8.61
N THR A 61 6.11 -13.89 -7.48
CA THR A 61 5.76 -15.18 -6.89
C THR A 61 4.30 -15.46 -7.11
N ILE A 62 3.96 -16.66 -7.63
CA ILE A 62 2.58 -17.06 -7.88
C ILE A 62 2.10 -17.96 -6.74
N ARG A 63 0.96 -17.63 -6.17
CA ARG A 63 0.26 -18.42 -5.16
C ARG A 63 -1.22 -18.49 -5.51
N LYS A 64 -1.88 -19.53 -5.04
CA LYS A 64 -3.32 -19.75 -5.28
C LYS A 64 -4.13 -19.31 -4.06
N VAL A 65 -5.31 -18.76 -4.32
CA VAL A 65 -6.28 -18.43 -3.27
C VAL A 65 -6.92 -19.73 -2.76
N ASP A 66 -7.06 -19.86 -1.44
CA ASP A 66 -7.71 -21.01 -0.84
C ASP A 66 -9.25 -20.90 -0.88
N LYS A 67 -9.95 -21.97 -0.45
CA LYS A 67 -11.41 -22.02 -0.45
C LYS A 67 -12.07 -20.97 0.45
N THR A 68 -11.34 -20.43 1.40
CA THR A 68 -11.83 -19.41 2.36
C THR A 68 -11.52 -17.98 1.90
N GLY A 69 -10.94 -17.82 0.70
CA GLY A 69 -10.56 -16.50 0.17
C GLY A 69 -9.27 -15.94 0.75
N ARG A 70 -8.45 -16.79 1.37
CA ARG A 70 -7.17 -16.37 1.95
C ARG A 70 -6.04 -16.53 0.94
N PHE A 71 -5.10 -15.61 1.01
CA PHE A 71 -3.88 -15.59 0.21
C PHE A 71 -2.66 -15.51 1.14
N VAL A 72 -1.60 -16.24 0.82
CA VAL A 72 -0.38 -16.25 1.64
C VAL A 72 0.62 -15.25 1.11
N ILE A 73 1.01 -14.29 1.96
CA ILE A 73 2.15 -13.42 1.71
C ILE A 73 3.40 -14.17 2.12
N THR A 74 4.35 -14.37 1.20
CA THR A 74 5.54 -15.17 1.44
C THR A 74 6.44 -14.61 2.53
N ALA A 75 7.19 -15.48 3.20
CA ALA A 75 8.02 -15.08 4.34
C ALA A 75 9.10 -14.06 3.98
N ASP A 76 9.67 -14.13 2.78
CA ASP A 76 10.66 -13.17 2.29
C ASP A 76 10.08 -11.76 2.15
N ILE A 77 8.87 -11.62 1.62
CA ILE A 77 8.17 -10.33 1.52
C ILE A 77 7.79 -9.82 2.90
N ARG A 78 7.29 -10.69 3.78
CA ARG A 78 6.97 -10.31 5.16
C ARG A 78 8.18 -9.74 5.91
N ARG A 79 9.34 -10.38 5.77
CA ARG A 79 10.58 -9.91 6.38
C ARG A 79 11.04 -8.58 5.77
N ARG A 80 11.00 -8.47 4.45
CA ARG A 80 11.41 -7.26 3.72
C ARG A 80 10.57 -6.04 4.12
N LEU A 81 9.27 -6.22 4.31
CA LEU A 81 8.33 -5.14 4.65
C LEU A 81 8.04 -5.05 6.15
N GLU A 82 8.73 -5.85 6.96
CA GLU A 82 8.53 -5.88 8.41
C GLU A 82 7.08 -6.14 8.81
N LEU A 83 6.44 -7.10 8.13
CA LEU A 83 5.07 -7.51 8.41
C LEU A 83 5.05 -8.64 9.43
N GLU A 84 4.30 -8.45 10.50
CA GLU A 84 4.10 -9.43 11.57
C GLU A 84 2.64 -9.87 11.62
N THR A 85 2.36 -10.94 12.35
CA THR A 85 0.98 -11.34 12.66
C THR A 85 0.26 -10.17 13.32
N LYS A 86 -0.95 -9.89 12.88
CA LYS A 86 -1.80 -8.74 13.28
C LYS A 86 -1.38 -7.38 12.67
N SER A 87 -0.31 -7.30 11.87
CA SER A 87 -0.05 -6.10 11.07
C SER A 87 -1.27 -5.79 10.22
N LEU A 88 -1.70 -4.53 10.21
CA LEU A 88 -2.86 -4.11 9.43
C LEU A 88 -2.42 -3.73 8.02
N LEU A 89 -3.14 -4.25 7.03
CA LEU A 89 -2.92 -3.95 5.63
C LEU A 89 -4.18 -3.35 5.03
N GLU A 90 -4.03 -2.27 4.30
CA GLU A 90 -5.11 -1.66 3.53
C GLU A 90 -5.13 -2.27 2.13
N MET A 91 -6.31 -2.70 1.70
CA MET A 91 -6.53 -3.38 0.44
C MET A 91 -7.34 -2.49 -0.50
N ASN A 92 -6.76 -2.14 -1.63
CA ASN A 92 -7.41 -1.33 -2.67
C ASN A 92 -7.36 -2.07 -4.01
N VAL A 93 -8.30 -1.76 -4.89
CA VAL A 93 -8.32 -2.27 -6.26
C VAL A 93 -7.98 -1.13 -7.21
N LYS A 94 -7.03 -1.38 -8.11
CA LYS A 94 -6.64 -0.43 -9.15
C LYS A 94 -6.22 -1.20 -10.40
N ASP A 95 -6.82 -0.86 -11.54
CA ASP A 95 -6.50 -1.44 -12.85
C ASP A 95 -6.53 -3.00 -12.85
N GLY A 96 -7.53 -3.57 -12.20
CA GLY A 96 -7.71 -5.02 -12.12
C GLY A 96 -6.73 -5.74 -11.19
N LYS A 97 -5.98 -5.00 -10.39
CA LYS A 97 -5.01 -5.52 -9.43
C LYS A 97 -5.39 -5.13 -8.01
N ILE A 98 -4.99 -5.94 -7.05
CA ILE A 98 -5.13 -5.62 -5.63
C ILE A 98 -3.83 -4.99 -5.15
N ILE A 99 -3.93 -3.85 -4.49
CA ILE A 99 -2.78 -3.18 -3.89
C ILE A 99 -2.92 -3.29 -2.38
N LEU A 100 -1.94 -3.93 -1.74
CA LEU A 100 -1.85 -4.05 -0.29
C LEU A 100 -0.80 -3.08 0.23
N ARG A 101 -1.21 -2.20 1.11
CA ARG A 101 -0.32 -1.23 1.76
C ARG A 101 -0.38 -1.40 3.27
N LYS A 102 0.76 -1.36 3.93
CA LYS A 102 0.81 -1.41 5.39
C LYS A 102 0.09 -0.20 5.97
N TYR A 103 -0.99 -0.45 6.72
CA TYR A 103 -1.86 0.59 7.25
C TYR A 103 -1.19 1.37 8.38
N GLY A 104 -1.31 2.69 8.34
CA GLY A 104 -0.81 3.57 9.40
C GLY A 104 0.70 3.81 9.40
N VAL A 105 1.45 3.31 8.41
CA VAL A 105 2.91 3.50 8.31
C VAL A 105 3.32 4.53 7.29
N GLY A 106 2.43 4.91 6.39
CA GLY A 106 2.71 5.91 5.35
C GLY A 106 2.58 7.34 5.84
N CYS A 107 2.98 8.27 4.97
CA CYS A 107 2.79 9.69 5.19
C CYS A 107 1.32 10.03 5.45
N ILE A 108 1.04 10.82 6.48
CA ILE A 108 -0.33 11.23 6.83
C ILE A 108 -1.01 12.08 5.74
N PHE A 109 -0.26 12.61 4.79
CA PHE A 109 -0.79 13.47 3.72
C PHE A 109 -0.94 12.75 2.38
N CYS A 110 0.03 11.93 1.99
CA CYS A 110 0.03 11.28 0.67
C CYS A 110 0.15 9.76 0.72
N ASP A 111 0.17 9.16 1.90
CA ASP A 111 0.30 7.71 2.14
C ASP A 111 1.58 7.05 1.60
N SER A 112 2.54 7.84 1.11
CA SER A 112 3.82 7.32 0.64
C SER A 112 4.63 6.71 1.79
N ASN A 113 5.27 5.58 1.54
CA ASN A 113 6.19 4.94 2.48
C ASN A 113 7.65 5.36 2.29
N LYS A 114 7.92 6.20 1.30
CA LYS A 114 9.27 6.62 0.94
C LYS A 114 9.72 7.84 1.73
N ASP A 115 10.94 7.79 2.24
CA ASP A 115 11.57 8.89 2.98
C ASP A 115 10.72 9.41 4.14
N ILE A 116 10.21 8.50 4.95
CA ILE A 116 9.33 8.80 6.07
C ILE A 116 10.13 9.32 7.26
N ARG A 117 9.66 10.40 7.84
CA ARG A 117 10.16 10.97 9.09
C ARG A 117 9.05 11.04 10.12
N ASN A 118 9.42 10.87 11.38
CA ASN A 118 8.47 11.02 12.49
C ASN A 118 8.54 12.44 13.03
N TYR A 119 7.37 13.05 13.17
CA TYR A 119 7.22 14.34 13.81
C TYR A 119 5.99 14.30 14.73
N LYS A 120 6.19 14.50 16.02
CA LYS A 120 5.12 14.45 17.04
C LYS A 120 4.25 13.20 16.92
N ASN A 121 4.86 12.02 16.78
CA ASN A 121 4.22 10.73 16.60
C ASN A 121 3.40 10.58 15.30
N LYS A 122 3.63 11.47 14.33
CA LYS A 122 3.02 11.40 12.99
C LYS A 122 4.10 11.13 11.96
N LYS A 123 3.73 10.41 10.92
CA LYS A 123 4.64 10.07 9.83
C LYS A 123 4.44 11.03 8.66
N ILE A 124 5.50 11.64 8.20
CA ILE A 124 5.48 12.59 7.09
C ILE A 124 6.62 12.23 6.13
N CYS A 125 6.33 12.13 4.83
CA CYS A 125 7.37 11.94 3.84
C CYS A 125 8.14 13.24 3.59
N TYR A 126 9.35 13.10 3.06
CA TYR A 126 10.21 14.26 2.77
C TYR A 126 9.52 15.28 1.85
N LYS A 127 8.87 14.81 0.79
CA LYS A 127 8.17 15.70 -0.18
C LYS A 127 7.08 16.52 0.48
N CYS A 128 6.24 15.91 1.30
CA CYS A 128 5.17 16.63 2.00
C CYS A 128 5.72 17.59 3.05
N SER A 129 6.77 17.21 3.78
CA SER A 129 7.40 18.08 4.75
C SER A 129 8.00 19.31 4.09
N MET A 130 8.66 19.16 2.96
CA MET A 130 9.21 20.28 2.19
C MET A 130 8.13 21.18 1.59
N ALA A 131 7.04 20.60 1.08
CA ALA A 131 5.91 21.37 0.56
C ALA A 131 5.26 22.24 1.63
N ILE A 132 5.09 21.73 2.85
CA ILE A 132 4.54 22.47 3.99
C ILE A 132 5.50 23.58 4.40
N THR A 133 6.79 23.27 4.53
CA THR A 133 7.84 24.23 4.90
C THR A 133 7.90 25.38 3.90
N ASN A 134 7.92 25.08 2.61
CA ASN A 134 7.96 26.10 1.56
C ASN A 134 6.75 27.02 1.58
N LYS A 135 5.55 26.48 1.78
CA LYS A 135 4.33 27.30 1.93
C LYS A 135 4.39 28.20 3.16
N THR A 136 4.89 27.71 4.27
CA THR A 136 5.02 28.45 5.52
C THR A 136 6.04 29.58 5.38
N LEU A 137 7.21 29.29 4.81
CA LEU A 137 8.24 30.29 4.56
C LEU A 137 7.75 31.42 3.64
N ARG A 138 7.08 31.09 2.54
CA ARG A 138 6.50 32.09 1.64
C ARG A 138 5.50 33.00 2.35
N LYS A 139 4.68 32.46 3.24
CA LYS A 139 3.75 33.26 4.05
C LYS A 139 4.50 34.21 5.00
N ILE A 140 5.50 33.70 5.69
CA ILE A 140 6.32 34.51 6.61
C ILE A 140 7.05 35.62 5.87
N GLU A 141 7.67 35.33 4.75
CA GLU A 141 8.34 36.31 3.90
C GLU A 141 7.38 37.42 3.43
N LYS A 142 6.19 37.04 2.99
CA LYS A 142 5.17 37.97 2.57
C LYS A 142 4.68 38.86 3.71
N GLN A 143 4.44 38.30 4.89
CA GLN A 143 4.06 39.05 6.08
C GLN A 143 5.17 40.00 6.55
N ASN A 144 6.42 39.57 6.50
CA ASN A 144 7.57 40.38 6.85
C ASN A 144 7.76 41.54 5.84
N SER A 145 7.56 41.28 4.55
CA SER A 145 7.62 42.34 3.53
C SER A 145 6.56 43.42 3.75
N GLU A 146 5.33 43.02 4.12
CA GLU A 146 4.25 43.96 4.44
C GLU A 146 4.52 44.76 5.72
N LYS A 147 5.23 44.13 6.70
CA LYS A 147 5.52 44.74 8.00
C LYS A 147 6.64 45.80 7.94
N TYR A 148 7.51 45.74 6.94
CA TYR A 148 8.65 46.64 6.79
C TYR A 148 8.54 47.65 5.66
N ILE A 149 7.39 47.68 4.94
CA ILE A 149 7.05 48.71 3.97
C ILE A 149 6.45 49.89 4.72
N VAL A 150 7.26 50.88 4.95
CA VAL A 150 6.82 52.15 5.54
C VAL A 150 6.44 53.07 4.41
#